data_274eade750dc273fd9af7a10fbd2d621
#
_entry.id   274eade750dc273fd9af7a10fbd2d621
#
_cell.length_a   1.000
_cell.length_b   1.000
_cell.length_c   1.000
_cell.angle_alpha   90.00
_cell.angle_beta   90.00
_cell.angle_gamma   90.00
#
_symmetry.space_group_name_H-M   'P 1'
#
loop_
_entity.id
_entity.type
_entity.pdbx_description
1 polymer ?
#
loop_
_entity_poly.entity_id
_entity_poly.type
_entity_poly.pdbx_seq_one_letter_code
_entity_poly.pdbx_strand_id
1 'polypeptide(L)'
;MDSVLWKLLGSVNLTIWLLLAITLNLIIGSQYAMHFPKVYGRLNDLRFQEWLPLHGTAESWWVWSLFCLLFLFGVNTAVCTADRLLYLARKRRDYRFGAFAVIAAPSAMHVCFLLIIGSHALSQFGAEIRQVPATAGMTVSLPGDGTVNLETVSCDFRTDTGLRGHVKSCSALLVLTSPAETARQTVGVLRPVLWNGCSIHLVPAGRTAPGQTPGLELVVKRDPGLLPIIIGNAALCILMLWYFPIIFKNRNGGNP
;
A
#
# COMPACT_ATOMS: atom_id res chain seq x y z
N MET A 1 -12.15 -29.28 12.28
CA MET A 1 -13.26 -28.31 12.15
C MET A 1 -14.11 -28.78 10.99
N ASP A 2 -15.26 -29.44 11.31
CA ASP A 2 -16.03 -30.19 10.30
C ASP A 2 -17.30 -29.50 9.83
N SER A 3 -17.44 -28.19 10.08
CA SER A 3 -18.61 -27.48 9.60
C SER A 3 -18.56 -27.33 8.07
N VAL A 4 -19.72 -27.51 7.42
CA VAL A 4 -19.88 -27.33 5.96
C VAL A 4 -19.36 -25.96 5.52
N LEU A 5 -19.61 -24.93 6.34
CA LEU A 5 -19.16 -23.56 6.09
C LEU A 5 -17.63 -23.48 6.04
N TRP A 6 -16.91 -24.13 6.95
CA TRP A 6 -15.44 -24.14 6.96
C TRP A 6 -14.86 -24.79 5.70
N LYS A 7 -15.45 -25.92 5.28
CA LYS A 7 -15.04 -26.61 4.05
C LYS A 7 -15.32 -25.78 2.80
N LEU A 8 -16.45 -25.06 2.76
CA LEU A 8 -16.78 -24.16 1.67
C LEU A 8 -15.80 -22.99 1.60
N LEU A 9 -15.58 -22.31 2.74
CA LEU A 9 -14.66 -21.17 2.83
C LEU A 9 -13.20 -21.56 2.58
N GLY A 10 -12.78 -22.79 2.89
CA GLY A 10 -11.44 -23.30 2.61
C GLY A 10 -11.29 -23.97 1.24
N SER A 11 -12.24 -23.80 0.32
CA SER A 11 -12.23 -24.46 -0.98
C SER A 11 -11.36 -23.70 -2.01
N VAL A 12 -10.47 -24.45 -2.69
CA VAL A 12 -9.68 -23.94 -3.83
C VAL A 12 -10.59 -23.52 -4.99
N ASN A 13 -11.71 -24.21 -5.21
CA ASN A 13 -12.68 -23.82 -6.23
C ASN A 13 -13.25 -22.42 -5.95
N LEU A 14 -13.55 -22.11 -4.68
CA LEU A 14 -14.00 -20.78 -4.29
C LEU A 14 -12.92 -19.74 -4.59
N THR A 15 -11.65 -20.04 -4.32
CA THR A 15 -10.51 -19.16 -4.66
C THR A 15 -10.51 -18.80 -6.15
N ILE A 16 -10.68 -19.80 -7.04
CA ILE A 16 -10.67 -19.58 -8.49
C ILE A 16 -11.83 -18.69 -8.91
N TRP A 17 -13.04 -18.95 -8.40
CA TRP A 17 -14.22 -18.12 -8.72
C TRP A 17 -14.09 -16.69 -8.18
N LEU A 18 -13.52 -16.51 -6.99
CA LEU A 18 -13.28 -15.17 -6.43
C LEU A 18 -12.24 -14.42 -7.25
N LEU A 19 -11.14 -15.05 -7.67
CA LEU A 19 -10.14 -14.42 -8.54
C LEU A 19 -10.73 -13.99 -9.88
N LEU A 20 -11.56 -14.85 -10.49
CA LEU A 20 -12.26 -14.51 -11.73
C LEU A 20 -13.21 -13.33 -11.52
N ALA A 21 -14.00 -13.35 -10.46
CA ALA A 21 -14.93 -12.26 -10.13
C ALA A 21 -14.20 -10.95 -9.85
N ILE A 22 -13.08 -10.96 -9.11
CA ILE A 22 -12.23 -9.79 -8.86
C ILE A 22 -11.69 -9.24 -10.18
N THR A 23 -11.17 -10.12 -11.05
CA THR A 23 -10.63 -9.71 -12.36
C THR A 23 -11.70 -9.05 -13.22
N LEU A 24 -12.88 -9.65 -13.32
CA LEU A 24 -14.00 -9.08 -14.07
C LEU A 24 -14.47 -7.74 -13.47
N ASN A 25 -14.56 -7.66 -12.14
CA ASN A 25 -14.92 -6.42 -11.44
C ASN A 25 -13.91 -5.30 -11.75
N LEU A 26 -12.60 -5.58 -11.73
CA LEU A 26 -11.56 -4.62 -12.05
C LEU A 26 -11.61 -4.18 -13.52
N ILE A 27 -11.88 -5.08 -14.46
CA ILE A 27 -12.03 -4.74 -15.88
C ILE A 27 -13.23 -3.80 -16.06
N ILE A 28 -14.40 -4.18 -15.53
CA ILE A 28 -15.61 -3.37 -15.61
C ILE A 28 -15.41 -2.03 -14.90
N GLY A 29 -14.87 -2.05 -13.69
CA GLY A 29 -14.61 -0.86 -12.89
C GLY A 29 -13.64 0.10 -13.55
N SER A 30 -12.58 -0.39 -14.20
CA SER A 30 -11.62 0.46 -14.92
C SER A 30 -12.27 1.16 -16.11
N GLN A 31 -13.11 0.45 -16.88
CA GLN A 31 -13.87 1.04 -17.98
C GLN A 31 -14.86 2.09 -17.46
N TYR A 32 -15.54 1.78 -16.38
CA TYR A 32 -16.48 2.71 -15.74
C TYR A 32 -15.77 3.97 -15.24
N ALA A 33 -14.62 3.83 -14.59
CA ALA A 33 -13.82 4.93 -14.11
C ALA A 33 -13.29 5.84 -15.24
N MET A 34 -12.97 5.28 -16.39
CA MET A 34 -12.58 6.08 -17.60
C MET A 34 -13.71 6.95 -18.13
N HIS A 35 -14.95 6.49 -18.02
CA HIS A 35 -16.13 7.26 -18.48
C HIS A 35 -16.54 8.36 -17.49
N PHE A 36 -16.18 8.24 -16.22
CA PHE A 36 -16.52 9.19 -15.15
C PHE A 36 -15.28 9.79 -14.44
N PRO A 37 -14.36 10.44 -15.19
CA PRO A 37 -13.09 10.92 -14.63
C PRO A 37 -13.27 11.97 -13.53
N LYS A 38 -14.39 12.71 -13.53
CA LYS A 38 -14.72 13.69 -12.49
C LYS A 38 -15.00 13.03 -11.12
N VAL A 39 -15.59 11.83 -11.15
CA VAL A 39 -15.91 11.05 -9.95
C VAL A 39 -14.67 10.37 -9.41
N TYR A 40 -13.92 9.68 -10.28
CA TYR A 40 -12.82 8.81 -9.87
C TYR A 40 -11.45 9.47 -9.86
N GLY A 41 -11.29 10.65 -10.49
CA GLY A 41 -10.01 11.35 -10.57
C GLY A 41 -9.39 11.65 -9.20
N ARG A 42 -10.20 11.79 -8.18
CA ARG A 42 -9.77 12.05 -6.79
C ARG A 42 -9.73 10.79 -5.89
N LEU A 43 -10.03 9.60 -6.44
CA LEU A 43 -10.04 8.37 -5.63
C LEU A 43 -8.66 8.02 -5.06
N ASN A 44 -7.58 8.41 -5.77
CA ASN A 44 -6.22 8.19 -5.30
C ASN A 44 -5.73 9.28 -4.32
N ASP A 45 -6.38 10.43 -4.31
CA ASP A 45 -5.96 11.60 -3.51
C ASP A 45 -6.66 11.64 -2.15
N LEU A 46 -7.85 11.07 -2.07
CA LEU A 46 -8.69 11.03 -0.88
C LEU A 46 -8.70 9.64 -0.26
N ARG A 47 -8.87 9.57 1.06
CA ARG A 47 -9.21 8.30 1.71
C ARG A 47 -10.58 7.85 1.26
N PHE A 48 -10.78 6.54 1.16
CA PHE A 48 -12.05 5.99 0.71
C PHE A 48 -13.26 6.50 1.53
N GLN A 49 -13.10 6.61 2.84
CA GLN A 49 -14.12 7.15 3.74
C GLN A 49 -14.43 8.65 3.55
N GLU A 50 -13.50 9.41 2.94
CA GLU A 50 -13.69 10.82 2.59
C GLU A 50 -14.27 10.96 1.18
N TRP A 51 -13.86 10.08 0.27
CA TRP A 51 -14.34 10.05 -1.10
C TRP A 51 -15.79 9.58 -1.20
N LEU A 52 -16.17 8.57 -0.42
CA LEU A 52 -17.46 7.91 -0.47
C LEU A 52 -18.68 8.85 -0.23
N PRO A 53 -18.68 9.75 0.79
CA PRO A 53 -19.79 10.69 0.99
C PRO A 53 -19.96 11.71 -0.13
N LEU A 54 -18.90 11.94 -0.94
CA LEU A 54 -18.91 12.90 -2.04
C LEU A 54 -19.58 12.33 -3.30
N HIS A 55 -19.70 11.00 -3.38
CA HIS A 55 -20.21 10.28 -4.55
C HIS A 55 -21.26 9.26 -4.14
N GLY A 56 -22.39 9.26 -4.85
CA GLY A 56 -23.51 8.37 -4.55
C GLY A 56 -23.18 6.89 -4.72
N THR A 57 -23.98 6.02 -4.11
CA THR A 57 -23.84 4.56 -4.20
C THR A 57 -23.96 4.03 -5.64
N ALA A 58 -24.76 4.72 -6.49
CA ALA A 58 -24.90 4.36 -7.90
C ALA A 58 -23.61 4.51 -8.71
N GLU A 59 -22.72 5.44 -8.31
CA GLU A 59 -21.44 5.66 -8.97
C GLU A 59 -20.34 4.79 -8.38
N SER A 60 -20.44 4.43 -7.10
CA SER A 60 -19.39 3.68 -6.36
C SER A 60 -19.65 2.17 -6.25
N TRP A 61 -20.70 1.64 -6.86
CA TRP A 61 -21.13 0.23 -6.71
C TRP A 61 -20.01 -0.80 -6.96
N TRP A 62 -19.18 -0.58 -8.00
CA TRP A 62 -18.12 -1.53 -8.33
C TRP A 62 -16.97 -1.52 -7.32
N VAL A 63 -16.73 -0.37 -6.66
CA VAL A 63 -15.74 -0.26 -5.58
C VAL A 63 -16.21 -1.05 -4.37
N TRP A 64 -17.49 -0.95 -4.02
CA TRP A 64 -18.09 -1.74 -2.95
C TRP A 64 -18.03 -3.24 -3.24
N SER A 65 -18.40 -3.64 -4.47
CA SER A 65 -18.31 -5.04 -4.87
C SER A 65 -16.87 -5.55 -4.83
N LEU A 66 -15.89 -4.71 -5.20
CA LEU A 66 -14.47 -5.05 -5.09
C LEU A 66 -14.06 -5.29 -3.63
N PHE A 67 -14.47 -4.42 -2.70
CA PHE A 67 -14.18 -4.63 -1.27
C PHE A 67 -14.80 -5.91 -0.72
N CYS A 68 -16.04 -6.20 -1.07
CA CYS A 68 -16.71 -7.44 -0.66
C CYS A 68 -15.97 -8.68 -1.22
N LEU A 69 -15.58 -8.66 -2.49
CA LEU A 69 -14.84 -9.75 -3.12
C LEU A 69 -13.45 -9.94 -2.51
N LEU A 70 -12.72 -8.85 -2.25
CA LEU A 70 -11.42 -8.89 -1.59
C LEU A 70 -11.52 -9.40 -0.16
N PHE A 71 -12.54 -8.99 0.58
CA PHE A 71 -12.79 -9.49 1.93
C PHE A 71 -13.06 -10.99 1.93
N LEU A 72 -13.97 -11.47 1.06
CA LEU A 72 -14.25 -12.90 0.91
C LEU A 72 -13.02 -13.69 0.48
N PHE A 73 -12.21 -13.14 -0.43
CA PHE A 73 -10.95 -13.75 -0.85
C PHE A 73 -9.95 -13.82 0.29
N GLY A 74 -9.84 -12.76 1.10
CA GLY A 74 -9.01 -12.74 2.30
C GLY A 74 -9.44 -13.81 3.31
N VAL A 75 -10.74 -13.93 3.59
CA VAL A 75 -11.29 -14.96 4.48
C VAL A 75 -11.02 -16.36 3.93
N ASN A 76 -11.27 -16.60 2.64
CA ASN A 76 -10.98 -17.89 1.99
C ASN A 76 -9.49 -18.25 2.13
N THR A 77 -8.60 -17.32 1.82
CA THR A 77 -7.15 -17.52 1.94
C THR A 77 -6.73 -17.80 3.39
N ALA A 78 -7.30 -17.07 4.35
CA ALA A 78 -7.02 -17.28 5.78
C ALA A 78 -7.44 -18.66 6.25
N VAL A 79 -8.64 -19.12 5.87
CA VAL A 79 -9.16 -20.47 6.21
C VAL A 79 -8.30 -21.57 5.59
N CYS A 80 -7.99 -21.47 4.29
CA CYS A 80 -7.11 -22.43 3.61
C CYS A 80 -5.72 -22.50 4.26
N THR A 81 -5.15 -21.31 4.60
CA THR A 81 -3.83 -21.22 5.22
C THR A 81 -3.83 -21.79 6.63
N ALA A 82 -4.87 -21.49 7.43
CA ALA A 82 -5.03 -22.00 8.78
C ALA A 82 -5.14 -23.53 8.79
N ASP A 83 -5.98 -24.13 7.95
CA ASP A 83 -6.11 -25.57 7.85
C ASP A 83 -4.78 -26.25 7.50
N ARG A 84 -4.06 -25.69 6.54
CA ARG A 84 -2.76 -26.22 6.12
C ARG A 84 -1.71 -26.08 7.23
N LEU A 85 -1.65 -24.94 7.92
CA LEU A 85 -0.73 -24.71 9.03
C LEU A 85 -1.02 -25.66 10.21
N LEU A 86 -2.29 -25.84 10.56
CA LEU A 86 -2.71 -26.80 11.60
C LEU A 86 -2.33 -28.24 11.24
N TYR A 87 -2.54 -28.63 9.99
CA TYR A 87 -2.11 -29.94 9.49
C TYR A 87 -0.59 -30.12 9.60
N LEU A 88 0.18 -29.13 9.14
CA LEU A 88 1.65 -29.15 9.20
C LEU A 88 2.17 -29.14 10.64
N ALA A 89 1.56 -28.35 11.52
CA ALA A 89 1.93 -28.31 12.95
C ALA A 89 1.77 -29.69 13.62
N ARG A 90 0.68 -30.43 13.32
CA ARG A 90 0.45 -31.77 13.84
C ARG A 90 1.48 -32.78 13.32
N LYS A 91 1.95 -32.62 12.07
CA LYS A 91 2.92 -33.51 11.41
C LYS A 91 4.36 -33.04 11.49
N ARG A 92 4.67 -31.96 12.26
CA ARG A 92 6.01 -31.38 12.32
C ARG A 92 7.10 -32.40 12.71
N ARG A 93 6.76 -33.37 13.59
CA ARG A 93 7.71 -34.37 14.07
C ARG A 93 8.10 -35.41 13.01
N ASP A 94 7.28 -35.56 11.96
CA ASP A 94 7.50 -36.55 10.91
C ASP A 94 8.51 -36.07 9.84
N TYR A 95 8.88 -34.81 9.87
CA TYR A 95 9.75 -34.18 8.87
C TYR A 95 11.07 -33.67 9.46
N ARG A 96 12.15 -33.84 8.69
CA ARG A 96 13.40 -33.10 8.95
C ARG A 96 13.15 -31.59 8.72
N PHE A 97 13.85 -30.73 9.47
CA PHE A 97 13.65 -29.29 9.45
C PHE A 97 13.66 -28.69 8.04
N GLY A 98 14.63 -29.07 7.18
CA GLY A 98 14.72 -28.56 5.80
C GLY A 98 13.53 -28.96 4.93
N ALA A 99 13.08 -30.22 5.01
CA ALA A 99 11.90 -30.70 4.29
C ALA A 99 10.62 -30.01 4.80
N PHE A 100 10.50 -29.84 6.11
CA PHE A 100 9.37 -29.12 6.71
C PHE A 100 9.31 -27.67 6.23
N ALA A 101 10.45 -26.95 6.19
CA ALA A 101 10.52 -25.57 5.73
C ALA A 101 10.02 -25.42 4.28
N VAL A 102 10.44 -26.33 3.37
CA VAL A 102 9.99 -26.31 1.97
C VAL A 102 8.49 -26.56 1.85
N ILE A 103 7.94 -27.53 2.62
CA ILE A 103 6.50 -27.84 2.60
C ILE A 103 5.66 -26.70 3.20
N ALA A 104 6.20 -26.00 4.20
CA ALA A 104 5.52 -24.89 4.88
C ALA A 104 5.61 -23.56 4.12
N ALA A 105 6.59 -23.38 3.23
CA ALA A 105 6.85 -22.13 2.52
C ALA A 105 5.63 -21.55 1.78
N PRO A 106 4.82 -22.32 1.03
CA PRO A 106 3.62 -21.77 0.39
C PRO A 106 2.61 -21.21 1.41
N SER A 107 2.47 -21.84 2.57
CA SER A 107 1.59 -21.31 3.62
C SER A 107 2.15 -20.03 4.25
N ALA A 108 3.47 -19.94 4.43
CA ALA A 108 4.13 -18.73 4.89
C ALA A 108 3.96 -17.57 3.88
N MET A 109 4.03 -17.86 2.57
CA MET A 109 3.75 -16.87 1.52
C MET A 109 2.31 -16.35 1.58
N HIS A 110 1.32 -17.22 1.85
CA HIS A 110 -0.07 -16.81 2.04
C HIS A 110 -0.23 -15.93 3.29
N VAL A 111 0.49 -16.22 4.38
CA VAL A 111 0.50 -15.35 5.58
C VAL A 111 1.06 -13.96 5.25
N CYS A 112 2.17 -13.89 4.51
CA CYS A 112 2.73 -12.61 4.04
C CYS A 112 1.72 -11.85 3.18
N PHE A 113 1.03 -12.54 2.27
CA PHE A 113 0.00 -11.95 1.41
C PHE A 113 -1.19 -11.41 2.23
N LEU A 114 -1.69 -12.16 3.22
CA LEU A 114 -2.74 -11.71 4.13
C LEU A 114 -2.30 -10.49 4.95
N LEU A 115 -1.04 -10.48 5.39
CA LEU A 115 -0.45 -9.32 6.07
C LEU A 115 -0.45 -8.08 5.17
N ILE A 116 -0.07 -8.23 3.90
CA ILE A 116 -0.06 -7.13 2.92
C ILE A 116 -1.48 -6.59 2.70
N ILE A 117 -2.47 -7.45 2.43
CA ILE A 117 -3.87 -7.03 2.23
C ILE A 117 -4.43 -6.36 3.48
N GLY A 118 -4.23 -6.96 4.66
CA GLY A 118 -4.70 -6.39 5.93
C GLY A 118 -4.05 -5.03 6.22
N SER A 119 -2.78 -4.89 5.87
CA SER A 119 -2.05 -3.62 6.03
C SER A 119 -2.54 -2.54 5.07
N HIS A 120 -2.91 -2.90 3.82
CA HIS A 120 -3.55 -1.96 2.90
C HIS A 120 -4.91 -1.48 3.44
N ALA A 121 -5.71 -2.38 4.00
CA ALA A 121 -6.95 -1.98 4.66
C ALA A 121 -6.66 -1.07 5.86
N LEU A 122 -5.66 -1.39 6.69
CA LEU A 122 -5.25 -0.56 7.82
C LEU A 122 -4.78 0.83 7.37
N SER A 123 -4.01 0.93 6.27
CA SER A 123 -3.64 2.20 5.65
C SER A 123 -4.87 2.99 5.20
N GLN A 124 -5.81 2.33 4.53
CA GLN A 124 -6.97 3.01 3.96
C GLN A 124 -7.91 3.60 5.02
N PHE A 125 -8.06 2.92 6.16
CA PHE A 125 -8.96 3.35 7.22
C PHE A 125 -8.27 4.07 8.37
N GLY A 126 -6.98 3.81 8.61
CA GLY A 126 -6.23 4.30 9.76
C GLY A 126 -5.21 5.39 9.46
N ALA A 127 -4.93 5.69 8.17
CA ALA A 127 -3.97 6.75 7.86
C ALA A 127 -4.55 8.13 8.15
N GLU A 128 -3.72 9.00 8.73
CA GLU A 128 -3.99 10.43 8.88
C GLU A 128 -3.15 11.19 7.86
N ILE A 129 -3.79 12.00 7.02
CA ILE A 129 -3.14 12.78 5.98
C ILE A 129 -3.45 14.25 6.24
N ARG A 130 -2.41 15.09 6.26
CA ARG A 130 -2.54 16.55 6.28
C ARG A 130 -1.81 17.10 5.08
N GLN A 131 -2.51 17.91 4.31
CA GLN A 131 -2.02 18.53 3.10
C GLN A 131 -2.16 20.03 3.24
N VAL A 132 -1.05 20.74 3.11
CA VAL A 132 -0.99 22.20 3.32
C VAL A 132 -0.07 22.82 2.28
N PRO A 133 -0.34 24.08 1.85
CA PRO A 133 0.58 24.80 0.96
C PRO A 133 1.97 24.90 1.58
N ALA A 134 3.02 24.58 0.81
CA ALA A 134 4.40 24.64 1.29
C ALA A 134 4.95 26.06 1.13
N THR A 135 4.72 26.91 2.13
CA THR A 135 5.26 28.28 2.19
C THR A 135 6.33 28.39 3.27
N ALA A 136 7.41 29.14 2.98
CA ALA A 136 8.46 29.38 3.97
C ALA A 136 7.90 30.11 5.21
N GLY A 137 8.36 29.72 6.39
CA GLY A 137 7.89 30.23 7.69
C GLY A 137 6.61 29.55 8.21
N MET A 138 6.01 28.62 7.47
CA MET A 138 4.82 27.92 7.88
C MET A 138 5.14 26.80 8.89
N THR A 139 4.32 26.70 9.94
CA THR A 139 4.39 25.62 10.92
C THR A 139 3.16 24.75 10.82
N VAL A 140 3.36 23.44 10.75
CA VAL A 140 2.31 22.41 10.66
C VAL A 140 2.43 21.45 11.83
N SER A 141 1.32 21.16 12.52
CA SER A 141 1.29 20.12 13.55
C SER A 141 1.34 18.73 12.90
N LEU A 142 2.20 17.88 13.42
CA LEU A 142 2.25 16.47 13.03
C LEU A 142 1.05 15.69 13.61
N PRO A 143 0.60 14.63 12.96
CA PRO A 143 -0.26 13.64 13.59
C PRO A 143 0.49 12.97 14.77
N GLY A 144 -0.01 13.13 15.98
CA GLY A 144 0.70 12.82 17.22
C GLY A 144 1.35 14.06 17.82
N ASP A 145 2.49 13.88 18.49
CA ASP A 145 3.19 14.97 19.17
C ASP A 145 4.34 15.52 18.31
N GLY A 146 4.24 16.79 17.94
CA GLY A 146 5.31 17.50 17.23
C GLY A 146 4.82 18.50 16.21
N THR A 147 5.78 19.26 15.70
CA THR A 147 5.56 20.28 14.67
C THR A 147 6.64 20.22 13.59
N VAL A 148 6.25 20.60 12.39
CA VAL A 148 7.15 20.82 11.24
C VAL A 148 7.12 22.30 10.90
N ASN A 149 8.27 22.95 10.92
CA ASN A 149 8.42 24.31 10.42
C ASN A 149 9.20 24.26 9.10
N LEU A 150 8.69 24.95 8.08
CA LEU A 150 9.37 25.11 6.80
C LEU A 150 10.25 26.36 6.85
N GLU A 151 11.57 26.21 7.00
CA GLU A 151 12.49 27.35 7.00
C GLU A 151 12.65 27.96 5.60
N THR A 152 12.92 27.13 4.60
CA THR A 152 13.14 27.58 3.21
C THR A 152 12.53 26.60 2.22
N VAL A 153 12.06 27.14 1.11
CA VAL A 153 11.58 26.36 -0.05
C VAL A 153 12.34 26.85 -1.28
N SER A 154 12.95 25.94 -2.02
CA SER A 154 13.71 26.24 -3.24
C SER A 154 13.25 25.32 -4.37
N CYS A 155 13.00 25.91 -5.53
CA CYS A 155 12.62 25.18 -6.74
C CYS A 155 13.45 25.62 -7.93
N ASP A 156 13.97 24.64 -8.66
CA ASP A 156 14.60 24.81 -9.96
C ASP A 156 13.60 24.44 -11.07
N PHE A 157 13.55 25.26 -12.10
CA PHE A 157 12.68 25.03 -13.25
C PHE A 157 13.49 24.66 -14.49
N ARG A 158 12.91 23.87 -15.35
CA ARG A 158 13.50 23.53 -16.64
C ARG A 158 13.49 24.73 -17.57
N THR A 159 14.61 24.95 -18.23
CA THR A 159 14.82 26.01 -19.24
C THR A 159 14.79 25.46 -20.67
N ASP A 160 14.74 24.13 -20.82
CA ASP A 160 14.81 23.43 -22.11
C ASP A 160 13.58 23.71 -22.97
N THR A 161 13.81 23.79 -24.30
CA THR A 161 12.73 23.99 -25.28
C THR A 161 11.71 22.85 -25.20
N GLY A 162 10.44 23.17 -24.97
CA GLY A 162 9.34 22.18 -24.82
C GLY A 162 9.00 21.78 -23.38
N LEU A 163 9.92 21.96 -22.42
CA LEU A 163 9.70 21.67 -20.99
C LEU A 163 9.87 22.92 -20.11
N ARG A 164 9.95 24.10 -20.74
CA ARG A 164 10.16 25.37 -20.04
C ARG A 164 9.08 25.63 -19.01
N GLY A 165 9.49 25.93 -17.78
CA GLY A 165 8.58 26.17 -16.66
C GLY A 165 8.13 24.90 -15.91
N HIS A 166 8.46 23.69 -16.40
CA HIS A 166 8.25 22.50 -15.58
C HIS A 166 9.26 22.43 -14.44
N VAL A 167 8.81 21.95 -13.30
CA VAL A 167 9.66 21.73 -12.13
C VAL A 167 10.76 20.72 -12.47
N LYS A 168 12.03 21.14 -12.31
CA LYS A 168 13.20 20.27 -12.44
C LYS A 168 13.48 19.57 -11.11
N SER A 169 13.53 20.34 -10.04
CA SER A 169 13.69 19.85 -8.68
C SER A 169 13.10 20.86 -7.70
N CYS A 170 12.53 20.37 -6.61
CA CYS A 170 12.15 21.20 -5.49
C CYS A 170 12.61 20.56 -4.19
N SER A 171 13.05 21.38 -3.27
CA SER A 171 13.43 20.98 -1.93
C SER A 171 13.00 22.01 -0.90
N ALA A 172 12.75 21.56 0.32
CA ALA A 172 12.46 22.43 1.46
C ALA A 172 13.30 22.00 2.66
N LEU A 173 13.80 22.97 3.41
CA LEU A 173 14.45 22.74 4.69
C LEU A 173 13.38 22.75 5.79
N LEU A 174 13.29 21.65 6.50
CA LEU A 174 12.34 21.42 7.58
C LEU A 174 13.05 21.46 8.93
N VAL A 175 12.47 22.14 9.89
CA VAL A 175 12.76 22.00 11.32
C VAL A 175 11.65 21.16 11.93
N LEU A 176 12.01 19.97 12.37
CA LEU A 176 11.13 18.97 12.95
C LEU A 176 11.31 19.04 14.46
N THR A 177 10.26 19.31 15.19
CA THR A 177 10.30 19.42 16.65
C THR A 177 9.33 18.41 17.27
N SER A 178 9.82 17.62 18.19
CA SER A 178 9.03 16.73 19.05
C SER A 178 9.39 17.00 20.51
N PRO A 179 8.63 16.52 21.49
CA PRO A 179 8.98 16.66 22.90
C PRO A 179 10.36 16.09 23.28
N ALA A 180 10.84 15.10 22.51
CA ALA A 180 12.10 14.40 22.77
C ALA A 180 13.28 14.97 21.98
N GLU A 181 13.04 15.55 20.79
CA GLU A 181 14.12 15.86 19.85
C GLU A 181 13.71 16.97 18.87
N THR A 182 14.72 17.75 18.45
CA THR A 182 14.60 18.69 17.34
C THR A 182 15.65 18.36 16.29
N ALA A 183 15.23 18.21 15.03
CA ALA A 183 16.12 17.90 13.91
C ALA A 183 15.85 18.81 12.70
N ARG A 184 16.91 19.08 11.93
CA ARG A 184 16.83 19.77 10.65
C ARG A 184 17.01 18.75 9.53
N GLN A 185 16.06 18.68 8.60
CA GLN A 185 16.12 17.74 7.47
C GLN A 185 15.64 18.43 6.19
N THR A 186 16.22 18.00 5.06
CA THR A 186 15.79 18.49 3.75
C THR A 186 14.87 17.48 3.10
N VAL A 187 13.64 17.90 2.80
CA VAL A 187 12.67 17.14 2.01
C VAL A 187 12.74 17.57 0.55
N GLY A 188 12.61 16.61 -0.37
CA GLY A 188 12.50 16.88 -1.82
C GLY A 188 11.33 16.13 -2.42
N VAL A 189 10.96 16.48 -3.67
CA VAL A 189 9.82 15.85 -4.38
C VAL A 189 9.93 14.32 -4.42
N LEU A 190 11.14 13.75 -4.55
CA LEU A 190 11.40 12.30 -4.55
C LEU A 190 12.21 11.83 -3.32
N ARG A 191 12.34 12.68 -2.31
CA ARG A 191 13.10 12.38 -1.09
C ARG A 191 12.23 12.70 0.13
N PRO A 192 11.33 11.80 0.49
CA PRO A 192 10.51 11.97 1.69
C PRO A 192 11.37 11.90 2.96
N VAL A 193 10.91 12.58 3.98
CA VAL A 193 11.47 12.53 5.33
C VAL A 193 10.59 11.64 6.18
N LEU A 194 11.20 10.73 6.93
CA LEU A 194 10.51 9.90 7.92
C LEU A 194 10.86 10.44 9.32
N TRP A 195 9.83 10.83 10.08
CA TRP A 195 9.98 11.39 11.41
C TRP A 195 8.80 10.99 12.31
N ASN A 196 9.11 10.43 13.46
CA ASN A 196 8.11 10.05 14.48
C ASN A 196 6.92 9.23 13.93
N GLY A 197 7.19 8.27 13.04
CA GLY A 197 6.16 7.46 12.39
C GLY A 197 5.32 8.18 11.35
N CYS A 198 5.67 9.44 11.02
CA CYS A 198 5.11 10.20 9.91
C CYS A 198 6.04 10.18 8.71
N SER A 199 5.48 10.15 7.52
CA SER A 199 6.18 10.43 6.27
C SER A 199 5.81 11.84 5.79
N ILE A 200 6.82 12.64 5.45
CA ILE A 200 6.67 14.03 5.03
C ILE A 200 7.15 14.11 3.59
N HIS A 201 6.26 14.56 2.72
CA HIS A 201 6.48 14.63 1.28
C HIS A 201 6.30 16.07 0.79
N LEU A 202 7.12 16.46 -0.18
CA LEU A 202 6.92 17.70 -0.93
C LEU A 202 6.34 17.33 -2.30
N VAL A 203 5.14 17.83 -2.60
CA VAL A 203 4.41 17.48 -3.82
C VAL A 203 4.07 18.75 -4.60
N PRO A 204 4.25 18.79 -5.94
CA PRO A 204 3.76 19.89 -6.74
C PRO A 204 2.23 19.98 -6.66
N ALA A 205 1.70 21.13 -6.31
CA ALA A 205 0.26 21.38 -6.25
C ALA A 205 -0.30 21.52 -7.67
N GLY A 206 -0.96 20.48 -8.15
CA GLY A 206 -1.80 20.48 -9.34
C GLY A 206 -1.16 20.97 -10.65
N ARG A 207 -1.97 21.05 -11.70
CA ARG A 207 -1.61 21.68 -12.97
C ARG A 207 -1.67 23.21 -12.80
N THR A 208 -0.55 23.86 -12.85
CA THR A 208 -0.46 25.33 -12.92
C THR A 208 -0.76 25.80 -14.33
N ALA A 209 -1.45 26.93 -14.46
CA ALA A 209 -1.64 27.57 -15.75
C ALA A 209 -0.28 27.95 -16.36
N PRO A 210 -0.13 27.97 -17.70
CA PRO A 210 1.12 28.35 -18.34
C PRO A 210 1.59 29.71 -17.83
N GLY A 211 2.81 29.78 -17.28
CA GLY A 211 3.41 31.02 -16.76
C GLY A 211 3.27 31.24 -15.26
N GLN A 212 2.54 30.42 -14.52
CA GLN A 212 2.52 30.47 -13.06
C GLN A 212 3.54 29.51 -12.47
N THR A 213 4.21 29.88 -11.38
CA THR A 213 5.03 28.98 -10.58
C THR A 213 4.12 27.92 -9.96
N PRO A 214 4.41 26.63 -10.16
CA PRO A 214 3.60 25.57 -9.53
C PRO A 214 3.63 25.75 -8.02
N GLY A 215 2.45 25.78 -7.41
CA GLY A 215 2.34 25.72 -5.98
C GLY A 215 2.99 24.41 -5.49
N LEU A 216 3.55 24.43 -4.31
CA LEU A 216 4.02 23.24 -3.62
C LEU A 216 3.13 22.95 -2.43
N GLU A 217 2.91 21.69 -2.17
CA GLU A 217 2.18 21.22 -1.01
C GLU A 217 3.07 20.34 -0.16
N LEU A 218 3.00 20.53 1.13
CA LEU A 218 3.58 19.63 2.11
C LEU A 218 2.50 18.63 2.51
N VAL A 219 2.76 17.35 2.24
CA VAL A 219 1.89 16.26 2.65
C VAL A 219 2.55 15.54 3.81
N VAL A 220 1.90 15.61 4.96
CA VAL A 220 2.30 14.86 6.17
C VAL A 220 1.34 13.68 6.33
N LYS A 221 1.88 12.49 6.30
CA LYS A 221 1.10 11.25 6.39
C LYS A 221 1.60 10.39 7.56
N ARG A 222 0.72 10.03 8.47
CA ARG A 222 0.92 8.95 9.43
C ARG A 222 0.15 7.73 8.96
N ASP A 223 0.88 6.67 8.63
CA ASP A 223 0.29 5.47 8.02
C ASP A 223 0.64 4.23 8.85
N PRO A 224 -0.30 3.70 9.65
CA PRO A 224 -0.06 2.51 10.46
C PRO A 224 0.15 1.24 9.64
N GLY A 225 -0.32 1.22 8.38
CA GLY A 225 -0.15 0.08 7.46
C GLY A 225 1.20 0.06 6.75
N LEU A 226 1.95 1.16 6.71
CA LEU A 226 3.18 1.27 5.92
C LEU A 226 4.24 0.23 6.32
N LEU A 227 4.56 0.16 7.60
CA LEU A 227 5.59 -0.77 8.10
C LEU A 227 5.21 -2.25 7.88
N PRO A 228 3.99 -2.71 8.23
CA PRO A 228 3.58 -4.07 7.93
C PRO A 228 3.55 -4.40 6.44
N ILE A 229 3.20 -3.44 5.55
CA ILE A 229 3.28 -3.63 4.09
C ILE A 229 4.73 -3.91 3.67
N ILE A 230 5.68 -3.10 4.14
CA ILE A 230 7.10 -3.27 3.79
C ILE A 230 7.61 -4.62 4.29
N ILE A 231 7.32 -4.98 5.55
CA ILE A 231 7.74 -6.26 6.14
C ILE A 231 7.11 -7.43 5.36
N GLY A 232 5.81 -7.37 5.07
CA GLY A 232 5.11 -8.42 4.34
C GLY A 232 5.66 -8.64 2.93
N ASN A 233 5.92 -7.56 2.19
CA ASN A 233 6.52 -7.65 0.84
C ASN A 233 7.96 -8.17 0.89
N ALA A 234 8.80 -7.66 1.80
CA ALA A 234 10.18 -8.12 1.94
C ALA A 234 10.24 -9.62 2.29
N ALA A 235 9.43 -10.05 3.26
CA ALA A 235 9.34 -11.46 3.64
C ALA A 235 8.85 -12.33 2.49
N LEU A 236 7.83 -11.90 1.74
CA LEU A 236 7.31 -12.60 0.57
C LEU A 236 8.39 -12.74 -0.50
N CYS A 237 9.11 -11.67 -0.84
CA CYS A 237 10.20 -11.70 -1.81
C CYS A 237 11.33 -12.67 -1.39
N ILE A 238 11.76 -12.61 -0.13
CA ILE A 238 12.79 -13.52 0.42
C ILE A 238 12.33 -14.97 0.33
N LEU A 239 11.08 -15.26 0.74
CA LEU A 239 10.52 -16.61 0.66
C LEU A 239 10.45 -17.12 -0.79
N MET A 240 10.04 -16.29 -1.73
CA MET A 240 9.97 -16.65 -3.15
C MET A 240 11.36 -16.93 -3.73
N LEU A 241 12.34 -16.03 -3.48
CA LEU A 241 13.72 -16.20 -3.94
C LEU A 241 14.40 -17.44 -3.36
N TRP A 242 14.05 -17.83 -2.14
CA TRP A 242 14.55 -19.04 -1.50
C TRP A 242 13.84 -20.30 -2.01
N TYR A 243 12.51 -20.27 -2.12
CA TYR A 243 11.67 -21.44 -2.40
C TYR A 243 11.79 -21.93 -3.85
N PHE A 244 11.68 -21.04 -4.83
CA PHE A 244 11.63 -21.43 -6.23
C PHE A 244 12.92 -22.14 -6.72
N PRO A 245 14.13 -21.68 -6.42
CA PRO A 245 15.35 -22.39 -6.82
C PRO A 245 15.42 -23.82 -6.25
N ILE A 246 14.96 -24.02 -5.01
CA ILE A 246 14.95 -25.34 -4.40
C ILE A 246 14.00 -26.30 -5.13
N ILE A 247 12.79 -25.83 -5.45
CA ILE A 247 11.82 -26.66 -6.19
C ILE A 247 12.31 -26.95 -7.61
N PHE A 248 12.87 -26.00 -8.32
CA PHE A 248 13.42 -26.20 -9.66
C PHE A 248 14.60 -27.19 -9.65
N LYS A 249 15.50 -27.06 -8.68
CA LYS A 249 16.63 -27.99 -8.53
C LYS A 249 16.14 -29.43 -8.25
N ASN A 250 15.20 -29.59 -7.34
CA ASN A 250 14.64 -30.92 -7.01
C ASN A 250 13.89 -31.54 -8.18
N ARG A 251 13.24 -30.74 -9.02
CA ARG A 251 12.53 -31.24 -10.21
C ARG A 251 13.48 -31.70 -11.31
N ASN A 252 14.59 -30.99 -11.50
CA ASN A 252 15.58 -31.30 -12.56
C ASN A 252 16.62 -32.35 -12.13
N GLY A 253 16.84 -32.54 -10.83
CA GLY A 253 17.76 -33.55 -10.29
C GLY A 253 17.14 -34.94 -10.04
N GLY A 254 15.85 -35.08 -10.30
CA GLY A 254 15.09 -36.31 -10.04
C GLY A 254 14.85 -37.23 -11.25
N ASN A 255 15.66 -37.14 -12.30
CA ASN A 255 15.70 -38.16 -13.34
C ASN A 255 16.99 -38.99 -13.17
N PRO A 256 16.92 -40.26 -12.71
CA PRO A 256 17.97 -41.21 -12.95
C PRO A 256 17.96 -41.67 -14.41
#